data_10ca6788867f96b69d9851fd3bf4f3af
#
_entry.id   10ca6788867f96b69d9851fd3bf4f3af
#
_cell.length_a   1.000
_cell.length_b   1.000
_cell.length_c   1.000
_cell.angle_alpha   90.00
_cell.angle_beta   90.00
_cell.angle_gamma   90.00
#
_symmetry.space_group_name_H-M   'P 1'
#
loop_
_entity.id
_entity.type
_entity.pdbx_description
1 polymer ?
#
loop_
_entity_poly.entity_id
_entity_poly.type
_entity_poly.pdbx_seq_one_letter_code
_entity_poly.pdbx_strand_id
1 'polypeptide(L)'
;CIVFIDEIDAVGRARGKNVNMNSNDERENTLNQLLTEMDGFGSNSGVIILAATNRADILDKALLRAGRFDRQIHVELPDLNERKEIFGVHLRPIKIDESVDAEFLARQTPGFSGADIANVCNEAALIAARNGKKFVQKEDFMNAVDRIVGGLEKRTKITTADERQC
;
A
#
# COMPACT_ATOMS: atom_id res chain seq x y z
N CYS A 1 17.73 -3.09 -18.69
CA CYS A 1 16.40 -2.53 -18.54
C CYS A 1 15.73 -3.12 -17.28
N ILE A 2 15.14 -2.29 -16.46
CA ILE A 2 14.39 -2.70 -15.27
C ILE A 2 12.93 -2.32 -15.49
N VAL A 3 12.03 -3.30 -15.38
CA VAL A 3 10.58 -3.09 -15.46
C VAL A 3 10.01 -3.21 -14.05
N PHE A 4 9.26 -2.21 -13.62
CA PHE A 4 8.59 -2.20 -12.32
C PHE A 4 7.07 -2.28 -12.51
N ILE A 5 6.45 -3.23 -11.80
CA ILE A 5 4.99 -3.42 -11.79
C ILE A 5 4.50 -3.23 -10.36
N ASP A 6 3.72 -2.19 -10.14
CA ASP A 6 3.09 -1.95 -8.84
C ASP A 6 1.72 -2.62 -8.78
N GLU A 7 1.31 -3.00 -7.58
CA GLU A 7 0.01 -3.63 -7.31
C GLU A 7 -0.27 -4.86 -8.20
N ILE A 8 0.71 -5.74 -8.32
CA ILE A 8 0.61 -6.92 -9.19
C ILE A 8 -0.55 -7.86 -8.79
N ASP A 9 -1.03 -7.78 -7.57
CA ASP A 9 -2.21 -8.52 -7.09
C ASP A 9 -3.51 -8.17 -7.84
N ALA A 10 -3.59 -7.00 -8.48
CA ALA A 10 -4.72 -6.64 -9.33
C ALA A 10 -4.90 -7.60 -10.52
N VAL A 11 -3.80 -8.12 -11.06
CA VAL A 11 -3.77 -9.02 -12.22
C VAL A 11 -3.43 -10.45 -11.82
N GLY A 12 -2.59 -10.62 -10.81
CA GLY A 12 -1.97 -11.88 -10.40
C GLY A 12 -2.72 -12.66 -9.34
N ARG A 13 -3.99 -12.39 -9.10
CA ARG A 13 -4.79 -13.16 -8.13
C ARG A 13 -4.89 -14.62 -8.52
N ALA A 14 -4.79 -15.50 -7.51
CA ALA A 14 -5.05 -16.91 -7.67
C ALA A 14 -6.45 -17.15 -8.25
N ARG A 15 -6.57 -18.11 -9.14
CA ARG A 15 -7.81 -18.48 -9.80
C ARG A 15 -8.80 -19.00 -8.77
N GLY A 16 -9.82 -18.21 -8.48
CA GLY A 16 -10.90 -18.59 -7.58
C GLY A 16 -11.93 -19.45 -8.28
N LYS A 17 -12.54 -20.39 -7.54
CA LYS A 17 -13.60 -21.28 -8.04
C LYS A 17 -14.96 -20.61 -8.22
N ASN A 18 -15.10 -19.33 -8.00
CA ASN A 18 -16.38 -18.62 -8.08
C ASN A 18 -16.52 -17.85 -9.38
N VAL A 19 -17.48 -18.31 -10.12
CA VAL A 19 -17.87 -17.94 -11.46
C VAL A 19 -18.73 -16.68 -11.44
N ASN A 20 -18.13 -15.55 -11.76
CA ASN A 20 -18.83 -14.46 -12.43
C ASN A 20 -18.14 -14.26 -13.77
N MET A 21 -18.80 -14.76 -14.82
CA MET A 21 -18.21 -15.15 -16.09
C MET A 21 -17.54 -14.05 -16.93
N ASN A 22 -17.81 -12.78 -16.71
CA ASN A 22 -17.37 -11.76 -17.67
C ASN A 22 -16.17 -10.91 -17.26
N SER A 23 -15.84 -10.82 -15.98
CA SER A 23 -14.68 -10.03 -15.53
C SER A 23 -13.45 -10.87 -15.25
N ASN A 24 -13.59 -12.17 -15.11
CA ASN A 24 -12.49 -13.09 -14.84
C ASN A 24 -11.70 -13.44 -16.09
N ASP A 25 -12.33 -13.49 -17.25
CA ASP A 25 -11.69 -13.88 -18.50
C ASP A 25 -10.60 -12.87 -18.93
N GLU A 26 -10.86 -11.58 -18.80
CA GLU A 26 -9.87 -10.55 -19.12
C GLU A 26 -8.67 -10.60 -18.17
N ARG A 27 -8.90 -10.83 -16.88
CA ARG A 27 -7.83 -10.94 -15.89
C ARG A 27 -6.99 -12.19 -16.10
N GLU A 28 -7.62 -13.32 -16.38
CA GLU A 28 -6.92 -14.57 -16.69
C GLU A 28 -6.10 -14.45 -17.95
N ASN A 29 -6.64 -13.82 -18.99
CA ASN A 29 -5.90 -13.56 -20.22
C ASN A 29 -4.71 -12.65 -20.00
N THR A 30 -4.85 -11.59 -19.21
CA THR A 30 -3.77 -10.68 -18.87
C THR A 30 -2.70 -11.39 -18.04
N LEU A 31 -3.10 -12.20 -17.06
CA LEU A 31 -2.16 -12.98 -16.26
C LEU A 31 -1.39 -13.98 -17.14
N ASN A 32 -2.06 -14.74 -17.99
CA ASN A 32 -1.43 -15.70 -18.89
C ASN A 32 -0.46 -15.00 -19.86
N GLN A 33 -0.83 -13.84 -20.38
CA GLN A 33 0.03 -13.05 -21.23
C GLN A 33 1.27 -12.55 -20.46
N LEU A 34 1.09 -12.07 -19.23
CA LEU A 34 2.21 -11.66 -18.37
C LEU A 34 3.18 -12.82 -18.13
N LEU A 35 2.66 -14.00 -17.80
CA LEU A 35 3.47 -15.20 -17.58
C LEU A 35 4.25 -15.61 -18.84
N THR A 36 3.63 -15.53 -20.00
CA THR A 36 4.26 -15.83 -21.29
C THR A 36 5.36 -14.83 -21.61
N GLU A 37 5.13 -13.55 -21.39
CA GLU A 37 6.13 -12.50 -21.58
C GLU A 37 7.31 -12.68 -20.62
N MET A 38 7.08 -13.03 -19.37
CA MET A 38 8.14 -13.30 -18.39
C MET A 38 9.00 -14.50 -18.82
N ASP A 39 8.39 -15.57 -19.30
CA ASP A 39 9.11 -16.75 -19.80
C ASP A 39 9.92 -16.42 -21.08
N GLY A 40 9.43 -15.49 -21.89
CA GLY A 40 10.13 -14.99 -23.08
C GLY A 40 11.38 -14.15 -22.80
N PHE A 41 11.45 -13.55 -21.60
CA PHE A 41 12.62 -12.76 -21.19
C PHE A 41 13.78 -13.60 -20.66
N GLY A 42 13.87 -14.84 -20.82
CA GLY A 42 14.90 -15.77 -20.32
C GLY A 42 16.20 -15.14 -19.81
N SER A 43 17.03 -15.89 -19.14
CA SER A 43 18.22 -15.42 -18.40
C SER A 43 19.23 -14.56 -19.19
N ASN A 44 19.10 -14.50 -20.51
CA ASN A 44 20.04 -13.79 -21.41
C ASN A 44 19.52 -12.43 -21.94
N SER A 45 18.31 -12.02 -21.58
CA SER A 45 17.70 -10.81 -22.14
C SER A 45 18.17 -9.50 -21.49
N GLY A 46 18.85 -9.56 -20.35
CA GLY A 46 19.26 -8.37 -19.60
C GLY A 46 18.10 -7.55 -19.03
N VAL A 47 16.89 -8.10 -18.99
CA VAL A 47 15.70 -7.47 -18.40
C VAL A 47 15.46 -8.01 -17.01
N ILE A 48 15.31 -7.10 -16.05
CA ILE A 48 14.94 -7.40 -14.65
C ILE A 48 13.53 -6.91 -14.42
N ILE A 49 12.66 -7.78 -13.92
CA ILE A 49 11.29 -7.44 -13.56
C ILE A 49 11.16 -7.40 -12.06
N LEU A 50 10.69 -6.25 -11.55
CA LEU A 50 10.36 -6.05 -10.15
C LEU A 50 8.86 -5.83 -10.02
N ALA A 51 8.22 -6.51 -9.09
CA ALA A 51 6.81 -6.31 -8.79
C ALA A 51 6.61 -6.07 -7.30
N ALA A 52 5.62 -5.26 -6.98
CA ALA A 52 5.24 -4.96 -5.61
C ALA A 52 3.78 -5.33 -5.36
N THR A 53 3.49 -5.82 -4.18
CA THR A 53 2.14 -6.09 -3.71
C THR A 53 2.05 -5.95 -2.19
N ASN A 54 0.91 -5.49 -1.71
CA ASN A 54 0.57 -5.53 -0.29
C ASN A 54 -0.11 -6.86 0.11
N ARG A 55 -0.43 -7.70 -0.86
CA ARG A 55 -1.20 -8.94 -0.66
C ARG A 55 -0.57 -10.11 -1.40
N ALA A 56 0.61 -10.53 -0.94
CA ALA A 56 1.31 -11.68 -1.51
C ALA A 56 0.55 -13.00 -1.31
N ASP A 57 -0.31 -13.09 -0.29
CA ASP A 57 -1.13 -14.24 0.05
C ASP A 57 -2.15 -14.63 -1.02
N ILE A 58 -2.62 -13.65 -1.80
CA ILE A 58 -3.63 -13.89 -2.85
C ILE A 58 -3.04 -14.08 -4.24
N LEU A 59 -1.72 -13.98 -4.40
CA LEU A 59 -1.05 -14.17 -5.69
C LEU A 59 -1.16 -15.61 -6.17
N ASP A 60 -1.32 -15.78 -7.48
CA ASP A 60 -1.25 -17.09 -8.12
C ASP A 60 0.16 -17.70 -7.94
N LYS A 61 0.21 -18.97 -7.55
CA LYS A 61 1.47 -19.70 -7.34
C LYS A 61 2.32 -19.77 -8.62
N ALA A 62 1.70 -19.69 -9.78
CA ALA A 62 2.41 -19.67 -11.07
C ALA A 62 3.35 -18.46 -11.20
N LEU A 63 3.03 -17.31 -10.59
CA LEU A 63 3.90 -16.13 -10.56
C LEU A 63 5.15 -16.34 -9.71
N LEU A 64 5.09 -17.20 -8.70
CA LEU A 64 6.15 -17.41 -7.71
C LEU A 64 7.10 -18.56 -8.08
N ARG A 65 6.94 -19.16 -9.26
CA ARG A 65 7.79 -20.25 -9.73
C ARG A 65 9.16 -19.76 -10.17
N ALA A 66 10.11 -20.70 -10.19
CA ALA A 66 11.46 -20.45 -10.70
C ALA A 66 11.45 -19.88 -12.13
N GLY A 67 12.30 -18.89 -12.39
CA GLY A 67 12.35 -18.16 -13.64
C GLY A 67 11.34 -17.01 -13.76
N ARG A 68 10.49 -16.83 -12.77
CA ARG A 68 9.53 -15.71 -12.64
C ARG A 68 9.87 -14.91 -11.39
N PHE A 69 8.92 -14.65 -10.49
CA PHE A 69 9.20 -13.99 -9.20
C PHE A 69 9.67 -15.02 -8.16
N ASP A 70 10.84 -15.54 -8.33
CA ASP A 70 11.44 -16.56 -7.45
C ASP A 70 12.08 -15.97 -6.20
N ARG A 71 12.46 -14.69 -6.22
CA ARG A 71 12.96 -13.96 -5.06
C ARG A 71 11.87 -13.08 -4.48
N GLN A 72 11.54 -13.33 -3.22
CA GLN A 72 10.56 -12.58 -2.47
C GLN A 72 11.27 -11.79 -1.36
N ILE A 73 11.03 -10.50 -1.33
CA ILE A 73 11.52 -9.62 -0.27
C ILE A 73 10.31 -9.12 0.50
N HIS A 74 10.25 -9.48 1.78
CA HIS A 74 9.24 -8.96 2.68
C HIS A 74 9.71 -7.65 3.28
N VAL A 75 8.95 -6.58 3.02
CA VAL A 75 9.15 -5.28 3.66
C VAL A 75 8.16 -5.21 4.81
N GLU A 76 8.66 -5.29 6.02
CA GLU A 76 7.85 -5.20 7.22
C GLU A 76 7.35 -3.77 7.44
N LEU A 77 6.24 -3.63 8.19
CA LEU A 77 5.77 -2.33 8.62
C LEU A 77 6.81 -1.67 9.53
N PRO A 78 7.00 -0.35 9.43
CA PRO A 78 7.99 0.34 10.25
C PRO A 78 7.63 0.25 11.74
N ASP A 79 8.66 0.09 12.58
CA ASP A 79 8.53 0.17 14.03
C ASP A 79 8.38 1.62 14.50
N LEU A 80 8.29 1.84 15.82
CA LEU A 80 8.13 3.17 16.41
C LEU A 80 9.25 4.13 16.00
N ASN A 81 10.51 3.70 16.04
CA ASN A 81 11.66 4.54 15.70
C ASN A 81 11.67 4.87 14.21
N GLU A 82 11.39 3.90 13.37
CA GLU A 82 11.30 4.08 11.93
C GLU A 82 10.14 5.02 11.56
N ARG A 83 8.98 4.91 12.21
CA ARG A 83 7.86 5.83 12.02
C ARG A 83 8.24 7.26 12.42
N LYS A 84 8.95 7.43 13.52
CA LYS A 84 9.47 8.74 13.95
C LYS A 84 10.35 9.38 12.88
N GLU A 85 11.25 8.61 12.27
CA GLU A 85 12.11 9.08 11.19
C GLU A 85 11.31 9.45 9.94
N ILE A 86 10.32 8.63 9.58
CA ILE A 86 9.43 8.89 8.44
C ILE A 86 8.64 10.17 8.66
N PHE A 87 8.08 10.39 9.84
CA PHE A 87 7.43 11.65 10.19
C PHE A 87 8.40 12.83 10.07
N GLY A 88 9.62 12.67 10.55
CA GLY A 88 10.66 13.70 10.45
C GLY A 88 10.91 14.14 9.00
N VAL A 89 10.93 13.22 8.07
CA VAL A 89 11.09 13.50 6.63
C VAL A 89 9.87 14.24 6.07
N HIS A 90 8.66 13.76 6.35
CA HIS A 90 7.43 14.35 5.82
C HIS A 90 7.04 15.67 6.48
N LEU A 91 7.49 15.94 7.71
CA LEU A 91 7.23 17.19 8.41
C LEU A 91 8.12 18.34 7.93
N ARG A 92 9.28 18.06 7.32
CA ARG A 92 10.21 19.09 6.85
C ARG A 92 9.60 20.11 5.90
N PRO A 93 8.83 19.73 4.87
CA PRO A 93 8.21 20.68 3.95
C PRO A 93 6.97 21.38 4.53
N ILE A 94 6.45 20.93 5.66
CA ILE A 94 5.22 21.41 6.28
C ILE A 94 5.58 22.43 7.36
N LYS A 95 4.86 23.55 7.41
CA LYS A 95 4.95 24.52 8.51
C LYS A 95 4.17 23.98 9.70
N ILE A 96 4.90 23.47 10.67
CA ILE A 96 4.33 22.89 11.90
C ILE A 96 4.51 23.84 13.07
N ASP A 97 3.58 23.77 14.03
CA ASP A 97 3.66 24.46 15.32
C ASP A 97 4.62 23.70 16.26
N GLU A 98 5.10 24.39 17.30
CA GLU A 98 5.93 23.82 18.36
C GLU A 98 5.26 22.68 19.13
N SER A 99 3.92 22.60 19.13
CA SER A 99 3.16 21.51 19.72
C SER A 99 3.30 20.18 18.99
N VAL A 100 3.80 20.18 17.76
CA VAL A 100 3.95 18.98 16.93
C VAL A 100 5.28 18.29 17.24
N ASP A 101 5.20 17.04 17.68
CA ASP A 101 6.34 16.18 17.95
C ASP A 101 6.25 14.89 17.15
N ALA A 102 7.30 14.57 16.40
CA ALA A 102 7.38 13.36 15.58
C ALA A 102 7.28 12.08 16.43
N GLU A 103 7.86 12.06 17.62
CA GLU A 103 7.78 10.92 18.52
C GLU A 103 6.35 10.68 19.01
N PHE A 104 5.65 11.72 19.39
CA PHE A 104 4.25 11.62 19.77
C PHE A 104 3.39 11.08 18.62
N LEU A 105 3.56 11.63 17.42
CA LEU A 105 2.84 11.18 16.23
C LEU A 105 3.14 9.72 15.89
N ALA A 106 4.37 9.29 16.04
CA ALA A 106 4.76 7.89 15.82
C ALA A 106 4.08 6.94 16.81
N ARG A 107 3.89 7.35 18.05
CA ARG A 107 3.15 6.58 19.06
C ARG A 107 1.66 6.47 18.79
N GLN A 108 1.08 7.47 18.12
CA GLN A 108 -0.34 7.50 17.78
C GLN A 108 -0.69 6.70 16.51
N THR A 109 0.31 6.21 15.78
CA THR A 109 0.15 5.55 14.50
C THR A 109 0.71 4.13 14.47
N PRO A 110 0.31 3.24 15.42
CA PRO A 110 0.78 1.86 15.40
C PRO A 110 0.27 1.14 14.16
N GLY A 111 1.14 0.38 13.51
CA GLY A 111 0.80 -0.41 12.32
C GLY A 111 0.67 0.40 11.02
N PHE A 112 1.02 1.68 11.02
CA PHE A 112 1.01 2.50 9.81
C PHE A 112 2.23 2.23 8.94
N SER A 113 2.01 2.16 7.62
CA SER A 113 3.07 2.13 6.61
C SER A 113 3.62 3.54 6.36
N GLY A 114 4.74 3.63 5.62
CA GLY A 114 5.26 4.92 5.16
C GLY A 114 4.26 5.72 4.32
N ALA A 115 3.47 5.03 3.47
CA ALA A 115 2.41 5.64 2.66
C ALA A 115 1.28 6.19 3.55
N ASP A 116 0.88 5.47 4.58
CA ASP A 116 -0.15 5.92 5.53
C ASP A 116 0.31 7.17 6.29
N ILE A 117 1.57 7.22 6.70
CA ILE A 117 2.17 8.39 7.36
C ILE A 117 2.21 9.61 6.43
N ALA A 118 2.56 9.42 5.18
CA ALA A 118 2.51 10.49 4.17
C ALA A 118 1.08 11.03 4.01
N ASN A 119 0.08 10.15 3.98
CA ASN A 119 -1.33 10.52 3.93
C ASN A 119 -1.78 11.30 5.18
N VAL A 120 -1.34 10.91 6.36
CA VAL A 120 -1.60 11.64 7.61
C VAL A 120 -1.06 13.07 7.51
N CYS A 121 0.18 13.24 7.08
CA CYS A 121 0.80 14.55 6.95
C CYS A 121 0.07 15.43 5.92
N ASN A 122 -0.30 14.87 4.78
CA ASN A 122 -1.07 15.60 3.75
C ASN A 122 -2.46 15.98 4.24
N GLU A 123 -3.17 15.08 4.90
CA GLU A 123 -4.51 15.35 5.43
C GLU A 123 -4.48 16.40 6.54
N ALA A 124 -3.49 16.35 7.43
CA ALA A 124 -3.29 17.35 8.46
C ALA A 124 -3.05 18.75 7.87
N ALA A 125 -2.23 18.83 6.83
CA ALA A 125 -1.98 20.09 6.12
C ALA A 125 -3.26 20.64 5.47
N LEU A 126 -4.10 19.78 4.88
CA LEU A 126 -5.38 20.16 4.31
C LEU A 126 -6.37 20.64 5.37
N ILE A 127 -6.44 19.98 6.51
CA ILE A 127 -7.29 20.39 7.65
C ILE A 127 -6.88 21.77 8.15
N ALA A 128 -5.59 22.01 8.34
CA ALA A 128 -5.08 23.30 8.77
C ALA A 128 -5.38 24.40 7.74
N ALA A 129 -5.23 24.13 6.45
CA ALA A 129 -5.55 25.06 5.38
C ALA A 129 -7.02 25.42 5.34
N ARG A 130 -7.92 24.45 5.52
CA ARG A 130 -9.38 24.68 5.59
C ARG A 130 -9.78 25.58 6.77
N ASN A 131 -9.06 25.47 7.88
CA ASN A 131 -9.30 26.27 9.09
C ASN A 131 -8.59 27.65 9.04
N GLY A 132 -7.89 27.96 7.95
CA GLY A 132 -7.16 29.22 7.79
C GLY A 132 -5.94 29.36 8.70
N LYS A 133 -5.39 28.26 9.20
CA LYS A 133 -4.22 28.25 10.07
C LYS A 133 -2.92 28.42 9.27
N LYS A 134 -1.98 29.19 9.81
CA LYS A 134 -0.65 29.35 9.22
C LYS A 134 0.27 28.15 9.49
N PHE A 135 0.05 27.46 10.59
CA PHE A 135 0.86 26.32 11.05
C PHE A 135 -0.05 25.13 11.31
N VAL A 136 0.42 23.96 10.97
CA VAL A 136 -0.26 22.70 11.30
C VAL A 136 -0.02 22.38 12.77
N GLN A 137 -1.07 22.18 13.52
CA GLN A 137 -1.03 21.90 14.95
C GLN A 137 -1.20 20.39 15.22
N LYS A 138 -0.86 19.96 16.42
CA LYS A 138 -1.05 18.60 16.89
C LYS A 138 -2.48 18.11 16.71
N GLU A 139 -3.47 18.95 16.99
CA GLU A 139 -4.88 18.68 16.80
C GLU A 139 -5.23 18.30 15.35
N ASP A 140 -4.65 18.97 14.39
CA ASP A 140 -4.85 18.69 12.97
C ASP A 140 -4.32 17.31 12.58
N PHE A 141 -3.18 16.90 13.13
CA PHE A 141 -2.64 15.56 12.96
C PHE A 141 -3.52 14.48 13.60
N MET A 142 -4.04 14.73 14.79
CA MET A 142 -4.95 13.80 15.46
C MET A 142 -6.24 13.58 14.67
N ASN A 143 -6.83 14.65 14.14
CA ASN A 143 -7.98 14.57 13.25
C ASN A 143 -7.67 13.82 11.95
N ALA A 144 -6.48 14.02 11.39
CA ALA A 144 -6.02 13.29 10.20
C ALA A 144 -5.86 11.80 10.47
N VAL A 145 -5.26 11.42 11.60
CA VAL A 145 -5.13 10.01 12.03
C VAL A 145 -6.51 9.37 12.17
N ASP A 146 -7.44 10.03 12.84
CA ASP A 146 -8.81 9.53 13.03
C ASP A 146 -9.53 9.29 11.70
N ARG A 147 -9.35 10.16 10.73
CA ARG A 147 -9.92 9.99 9.38
C ARG A 147 -9.34 8.79 8.64
N ILE A 148 -8.05 8.58 8.73
CA ILE A 148 -7.37 7.47 8.06
C ILE A 148 -7.73 6.14 8.72
N VAL A 149 -7.75 6.08 10.04
CA VAL A 149 -8.18 4.90 10.81
C VAL A 149 -9.65 4.58 10.51
N GLY A 150 -10.53 5.57 10.51
CA GLY A 150 -11.94 5.40 10.15
C GLY A 150 -12.14 4.89 8.72
N GLY A 151 -11.33 5.34 7.77
CA GLY A 151 -11.34 4.84 6.39
C GLY A 151 -10.90 3.38 6.28
N LEU A 152 -9.88 2.97 7.03
CA LEU A 152 -9.41 1.58 7.08
C LEU A 152 -10.45 0.65 7.74
N GLU A 153 -11.07 1.06 8.84
CA GLU A 153 -12.14 0.31 9.48
C GLU A 153 -13.36 0.11 8.57
N LYS A 154 -13.75 1.12 7.81
CA LYS A 154 -14.83 1.00 6.83
C LYS A 154 -14.51 -0.02 5.75
N ARG A 155 -13.30 -0.05 5.25
CA ARG A 155 -12.86 -1.06 4.26
C ARG A 155 -12.94 -2.46 4.83
N THR A 156 -12.53 -2.65 6.07
CA THR A 156 -12.58 -3.95 6.76
C THR A 156 -14.03 -4.40 6.99
N LYS A 157 -14.92 -3.49 7.36
CA LYS A 157 -16.36 -3.79 7.56
C LYS A 157 -17.08 -4.17 6.27
N ILE A 158 -16.71 -3.58 5.14
CA ILE A 158 -17.27 -3.96 3.83
C ILE A 158 -16.88 -5.39 3.47
N THR A 159 -15.66 -5.80 3.77
CA THR A 159 -15.18 -7.16 3.52
C THR A 159 -15.88 -8.20 4.40
N THR A 160 -16.23 -7.86 5.63
CA THR A 160 -16.94 -8.74 6.56
C THR A 160 -18.45 -8.79 6.34
N ALA A 161 -19.05 -7.80 5.70
CA ALA A 161 -20.48 -7.81 5.38
C ALA A 161 -20.81 -8.78 4.24
N ASP A 162 -19.92 -8.97 3.30
CA ASP A 162 -20.10 -9.93 2.21
C ASP A 162 -19.95 -11.39 2.66
N GLU A 163 -19.28 -11.64 3.79
CA GLU A 163 -19.17 -12.98 4.38
C GLU A 163 -20.42 -13.42 5.18
N ARG A 164 -21.36 -12.53 5.41
CA ARG A 164 -22.58 -12.83 6.20
C ARG A 164 -23.82 -13.16 5.39
N GLN A 165 -23.71 -13.27 4.07
CA GLN A 165 -24.81 -13.75 3.21
C GLN A 165 -24.43 -15.08 2.54
N CYS A 166 -24.27 -16.11 3.34
CA CYS A 166 -24.41 -17.51 2.98
C CYS A 166 -25.28 -18.20 4.00
#